data_bb9173a15741added0208b673537501e
#
_entry.id   bb9173a15741added0208b673537501e
#
_cell.length_a   1.000
_cell.length_b   1.000
_cell.length_c   1.000
_cell.angle_alpha   90.00
_cell.angle_beta   90.00
_cell.angle_gamma   90.00
#
_symmetry.space_group_name_H-M   'P 1'
#
loop_
_entity.id
_entity.type
_entity.pdbx_description
1 polymer ?
#
loop_
_entity_poly.entity_id
_entity_poly.type
_entity_poly.pdbx_seq_one_letter_code
_entity_poly.pdbx_strand_id
1 'polypeptide(L)'
;GEKGSLVHRIDAETSGLVLVAKNAFSDMVLKSMFEEKLYTKKYKALVDGEIKEELIINTPITNDTGLIKLKMKTDSNGKESTTIIKPIFYDQKNNQTLVETIPLTGRQHQIRVHLDSIGHKIVGDSLYGVDENFADKFLKNKISKEDRINVTKATRLMLQADFLEFEFLDVIYKFSSKQKL
;
A
#
# COMPACT_ATOMS: atom_id res chain seq x y z
N GLY A 1 16.40 4.47 -27.22
CA GLY A 1 15.05 4.62 -26.66
C GLY A 1 15.11 5.53 -25.46
N GLU A 2 14.12 6.42 -25.32
CA GLU A 2 14.02 7.33 -24.17
C GLU A 2 13.91 6.49 -22.87
N LYS A 3 14.82 6.74 -21.93
CA LYS A 3 14.74 6.10 -20.60
C LYS A 3 13.71 6.86 -19.78
N GLY A 4 12.57 6.23 -19.49
CA GLY A 4 11.59 6.79 -18.57
C GLY A 4 12.16 6.87 -17.14
N SER A 5 11.76 7.91 -16.40
CA SER A 5 12.09 8.11 -14.97
C SER A 5 10.86 7.87 -14.11
N LEU A 6 11.00 7.11 -13.03
CA LEU A 6 9.93 6.91 -12.05
C LEU A 6 9.70 8.21 -11.26
N VAL A 7 8.48 8.72 -11.29
CA VAL A 7 8.06 9.90 -10.52
C VAL A 7 7.81 9.56 -9.06
N HIS A 8 7.22 8.39 -8.82
CA HIS A 8 6.98 7.84 -7.48
C HIS A 8 7.17 6.33 -7.49
N ARG A 9 7.11 5.74 -6.32
CA ARG A 9 7.21 4.29 -6.14
C ARG A 9 6.00 3.73 -5.39
N ILE A 10 5.76 2.44 -5.58
CA ILE A 10 4.92 1.58 -4.75
C ILE A 10 5.79 0.46 -4.18
N ASP A 11 5.31 -0.25 -3.16
CA ASP A 11 6.03 -1.41 -2.61
C ASP A 11 6.14 -2.52 -3.65
N ALA A 12 7.17 -3.35 -3.55
CA ALA A 12 7.45 -4.41 -4.53
C ALA A 12 6.28 -5.38 -4.77
N GLU A 13 5.47 -5.64 -3.75
CA GLU A 13 4.30 -6.52 -3.85
C GLU A 13 2.98 -5.78 -4.15
N THR A 14 2.96 -4.44 -4.10
CA THR A 14 1.77 -3.64 -4.43
C THR A 14 1.60 -3.59 -5.93
N SER A 15 0.40 -3.90 -6.41
CA SER A 15 0.03 -3.76 -7.82
C SER A 15 -0.56 -2.40 -8.14
N GLY A 16 -0.78 -2.10 -9.43
CA GLY A 16 -1.55 -0.94 -9.88
C GLY A 16 -0.75 0.18 -10.54
N LEU A 17 -1.23 1.41 -10.38
CA LEU A 17 -0.76 2.56 -11.12
C LEU A 17 0.61 3.07 -10.66
N VAL A 18 1.50 3.29 -11.63
CA VAL A 18 2.79 3.95 -11.44
C VAL A 18 2.97 5.01 -12.52
N LEU A 19 3.35 6.23 -12.13
CA LEU A 19 3.62 7.33 -13.05
C LEU A 19 5.09 7.36 -13.47
N VAL A 20 5.32 7.44 -14.78
CA VAL A 20 6.65 7.50 -15.39
C VAL A 20 6.75 8.75 -16.26
N ALA A 21 7.74 9.57 -16.03
CA ALA A 21 8.07 10.70 -16.86
C ALA A 21 8.91 10.24 -18.09
N LYS A 22 8.63 10.78 -19.28
CA LYS A 22 9.32 10.40 -20.53
C LYS A 22 10.49 11.31 -20.88
N ASN A 23 10.60 12.48 -20.26
CA ASN A 23 11.68 13.45 -20.50
C ASN A 23 12.02 14.22 -19.21
N ALA A 24 13.15 14.94 -19.23
CA ALA A 24 13.67 15.66 -18.06
C ALA A 24 12.73 16.75 -17.55
N PHE A 25 12.03 17.46 -18.43
CA PHE A 25 11.09 18.52 -18.04
C PHE A 25 9.90 17.92 -17.26
N SER A 26 9.24 16.90 -17.81
CA SER A 26 8.13 16.25 -17.11
C SER A 26 8.59 15.56 -15.83
N ASP A 27 9.80 15.01 -15.77
CA ASP A 27 10.36 14.40 -14.56
C ASP A 27 10.50 15.44 -13.44
N MET A 28 11.10 16.60 -13.74
CA MET A 28 11.28 17.68 -12.79
C MET A 28 9.94 18.20 -12.24
N VAL A 29 9.00 18.54 -13.14
CA VAL A 29 7.70 19.09 -12.73
C VAL A 29 6.87 18.10 -11.93
N LEU A 30 6.78 16.85 -12.39
CA LEU A 30 6.00 15.82 -11.70
C LEU A 30 6.60 15.44 -10.35
N LYS A 31 7.92 15.38 -10.20
CA LYS A 31 8.57 15.12 -8.90
C LYS A 31 8.31 16.25 -7.91
N SER A 32 8.42 17.52 -8.33
CA SER A 32 8.08 18.68 -7.48
C SER A 32 6.63 18.59 -6.99
N MET A 33 5.69 18.32 -7.90
CA MET A 33 4.29 18.12 -7.55
C MET A 33 4.09 16.98 -6.53
N PHE A 34 4.84 15.88 -6.64
CA PHE A 34 4.77 14.79 -5.66
C PHE A 34 5.40 15.16 -4.31
N GLU A 35 6.48 15.94 -4.29
CA GLU A 35 7.10 16.46 -3.07
C GLU A 35 6.16 17.42 -2.33
N GLU A 36 5.45 18.28 -3.07
CA GLU A 36 4.45 19.23 -2.56
C GLU A 36 3.10 18.57 -2.24
N LYS A 37 2.94 17.26 -2.52
CA LYS A 37 1.72 16.46 -2.32
C LYS A 37 0.49 16.99 -3.10
N LEU A 38 0.71 17.59 -4.25
CA LEU A 38 -0.33 18.09 -5.14
C LEU A 38 -0.94 16.98 -6.00
N TYR A 39 -1.34 15.88 -5.37
CA TYR A 39 -1.97 14.73 -6.01
C TYR A 39 -2.95 14.04 -5.08
N THR A 40 -3.87 13.29 -5.65
CA THR A 40 -4.71 12.34 -4.91
C THR A 40 -4.38 10.92 -5.31
N LYS A 41 -4.05 10.07 -4.34
CA LYS A 41 -3.89 8.63 -4.54
C LYS A 41 -4.89 7.87 -3.69
N LYS A 42 -5.51 6.86 -4.31
CA LYS A 42 -6.34 5.90 -3.60
C LYS A 42 -5.90 4.49 -3.94
N TYR A 43 -6.00 3.64 -2.95
CA TYR A 43 -5.70 2.22 -3.09
C TYR A 43 -6.94 1.41 -2.76
N LYS A 44 -7.02 0.21 -3.29
CA LYS A 44 -7.94 -0.83 -2.82
C LYS A 44 -7.14 -1.88 -2.07
N ALA A 45 -7.69 -2.35 -0.97
CA ALA A 45 -7.13 -3.46 -0.21
C ALA A 45 -8.24 -4.43 0.19
N LEU A 46 -7.95 -5.73 0.16
CA LEU A 46 -8.79 -6.75 0.79
C LEU A 46 -8.18 -7.07 2.15
N VAL A 47 -8.94 -6.91 3.22
CA VAL A 47 -8.46 -7.09 4.59
C VAL A 47 -9.23 -8.16 5.34
N ASP A 48 -8.60 -8.79 6.33
CA ASP A 48 -9.27 -9.73 7.22
C ASP A 48 -10.19 -9.00 8.21
N GLY A 49 -11.37 -9.57 8.44
CA GLY A 49 -12.37 -9.06 9.37
C GLY A 49 -13.35 -8.04 8.76
N GLU A 50 -14.35 -7.67 9.54
CA GLU A 50 -15.39 -6.71 9.17
C GLU A 50 -14.99 -5.29 9.59
N ILE A 51 -14.91 -4.36 8.62
CA ILE A 51 -14.82 -2.92 8.86
C ILE A 51 -16.18 -2.32 8.47
N LYS A 52 -16.90 -1.77 9.47
CA LYS A 52 -18.31 -1.32 9.31
C LYS A 52 -18.43 0.12 8.87
N GLU A 53 -17.48 0.97 9.23
CA GLU A 53 -17.53 2.40 9.02
C GLU A 53 -16.19 2.97 8.59
N GLU A 54 -16.16 4.21 8.15
CA GLU A 54 -14.93 4.93 7.81
C GLU A 54 -14.06 5.08 9.06
N LEU A 55 -12.78 4.76 8.92
CA LEU A 55 -11.77 4.89 9.97
C LEU A 55 -10.67 5.85 9.54
N ILE A 56 -10.16 6.63 10.48
CA ILE A 56 -8.95 7.44 10.29
C ILE A 56 -7.88 6.90 11.24
N ILE A 57 -6.82 6.33 10.66
CA ILE A 57 -5.67 5.85 11.43
C ILE A 57 -4.62 6.95 11.39
N ASN A 58 -4.42 7.59 12.55
CA ASN A 58 -3.44 8.67 12.73
C ASN A 58 -2.38 8.22 13.74
N THR A 59 -1.54 7.27 13.34
CA THR A 59 -0.51 6.69 14.20
C THR A 59 0.85 6.81 13.53
N PRO A 60 1.85 7.42 14.19
CA PRO A 60 3.19 7.57 13.62
C PRO A 60 3.86 6.24 13.33
N ILE A 61 4.73 6.21 12.31
CA ILE A 61 5.40 5.01 11.82
C ILE A 61 6.92 5.19 11.91
N THR A 62 7.60 4.15 12.40
CA THR A 62 9.06 4.05 12.45
C THR A 62 9.55 2.69 11.94
N ASN A 63 10.86 2.53 11.79
CA ASN A 63 11.46 1.25 11.47
C ASN A 63 11.22 0.24 12.61
N ASP A 64 10.89 -0.99 12.25
CA ASP A 64 10.88 -2.08 13.22
C ASP A 64 12.33 -2.46 13.58
N THR A 65 12.55 -2.76 14.85
CA THR A 65 13.85 -3.20 15.38
C THR A 65 13.99 -4.72 15.47
N GLY A 66 12.93 -5.46 15.08
CA GLY A 66 12.89 -6.92 15.08
C GLY A 66 13.82 -7.60 14.07
N LEU A 67 13.57 -8.87 13.83
CA LEU A 67 14.35 -9.72 12.91
C LEU A 67 14.29 -9.21 11.46
N ILE A 68 13.13 -8.72 11.05
CA ILE A 68 12.87 -8.29 9.67
C ILE A 68 13.13 -6.79 9.51
N LYS A 69 14.34 -6.41 9.13
CA LYS A 69 14.74 -5.00 8.98
C LYS A 69 13.92 -4.17 7.99
N LEU A 70 13.22 -4.83 7.07
CA LEU A 70 12.35 -4.19 6.09
C LEU A 70 11.01 -3.76 6.70
N LYS A 71 10.60 -4.35 7.82
CA LYS A 71 9.32 -4.03 8.47
C LYS A 71 9.33 -2.64 9.10
N MET A 72 8.15 -2.06 9.10
CA MET A 72 7.82 -0.85 9.83
C MET A 72 6.88 -1.20 10.98
N LYS A 73 6.80 -0.34 11.98
CA LYS A 73 5.84 -0.45 13.09
C LYS A 73 5.23 0.90 13.43
N THR A 74 4.07 0.89 14.05
CA THR A 74 3.50 2.07 14.70
C THR A 74 4.21 2.34 16.01
N ASP A 75 4.58 3.61 16.25
CA ASP A 75 5.28 4.02 17.46
C ASP A 75 5.12 5.53 17.63
N SER A 76 4.84 6.01 18.85
CA SER A 76 4.64 7.42 19.15
C SER A 76 5.84 8.33 18.81
N ASN A 77 7.04 7.77 18.78
CA ASN A 77 8.27 8.47 18.38
C ASN A 77 8.55 8.39 16.87
N GLY A 78 7.63 7.79 16.09
CA GLY A 78 7.75 7.64 14.65
C GLY A 78 7.47 8.93 13.89
N LYS A 79 7.51 8.83 12.57
CA LYS A 79 7.12 9.93 11.67
C LYS A 79 5.59 9.95 11.54
N GLU A 80 4.99 11.13 11.69
CA GLU A 80 3.55 11.33 11.51
C GLU A 80 3.03 10.65 10.24
N SER A 81 1.94 9.91 10.40
CA SER A 81 1.36 9.10 9.34
C SER A 81 -0.15 9.03 9.51
N THR A 82 -0.88 9.31 8.43
CA THR A 82 -2.34 9.29 8.45
C THR A 82 -2.87 8.54 7.24
N THR A 83 -3.80 7.62 7.47
CA THR A 83 -4.50 6.86 6.42
C THR A 83 -5.99 6.84 6.70
N ILE A 84 -6.81 7.19 5.70
CA ILE A 84 -8.26 7.06 5.74
C ILE A 84 -8.63 5.70 5.14
N ILE A 85 -9.51 4.96 5.80
CA ILE A 85 -10.01 3.65 5.37
C ILE A 85 -11.52 3.76 5.19
N LYS A 86 -12.03 3.43 4.00
CA LYS A 86 -13.46 3.42 3.68
C LYS A 86 -13.90 2.02 3.27
N PRO A 87 -14.80 1.37 4.01
CA PRO A 87 -15.32 0.07 3.61
C PRO A 87 -16.16 0.20 2.33
N ILE A 88 -15.94 -0.73 1.39
CA ILE A 88 -16.70 -0.83 0.14
C ILE A 88 -17.67 -2.00 0.19
N PHE A 89 -17.20 -3.16 0.59
CA PHE A 89 -17.97 -4.39 0.62
C PHE A 89 -17.40 -5.38 1.63
N TYR A 90 -18.28 -6.00 2.43
CA TYR A 90 -17.92 -7.06 3.35
C TYR A 90 -18.37 -8.43 2.82
N ASP A 91 -17.42 -9.32 2.63
CA ASP A 91 -17.68 -10.73 2.33
C ASP A 91 -17.80 -11.53 3.62
N GLN A 92 -19.02 -11.74 4.06
CA GLN A 92 -19.31 -12.49 5.29
C GLN A 92 -18.80 -13.94 5.24
N LYS A 93 -18.79 -14.58 4.05
CA LYS A 93 -18.37 -15.97 3.89
C LYS A 93 -16.90 -16.17 4.20
N ASN A 94 -16.06 -15.23 3.74
CA ASN A 94 -14.62 -15.28 3.93
C ASN A 94 -14.17 -14.44 5.14
N ASN A 95 -15.09 -13.70 5.78
CA ASN A 95 -14.81 -12.72 6.83
C ASN A 95 -13.73 -11.72 6.38
N GLN A 96 -13.96 -11.05 5.24
CA GLN A 96 -13.04 -10.12 4.62
C GLN A 96 -13.76 -8.87 4.15
N THR A 97 -13.11 -7.71 4.28
CA THR A 97 -13.63 -6.43 3.79
C THR A 97 -12.78 -5.90 2.65
N LEU A 98 -13.40 -5.56 1.53
CA LEU A 98 -12.79 -4.72 0.50
C LEU A 98 -12.88 -3.27 0.95
N VAL A 99 -11.76 -2.58 1.02
CA VAL A 99 -11.68 -1.18 1.45
C VAL A 99 -11.00 -0.30 0.40
N GLU A 100 -11.44 0.96 0.29
CA GLU A 100 -10.65 2.04 -0.30
C GLU A 100 -9.75 2.63 0.80
N THR A 101 -8.48 2.84 0.51
CA THR A 101 -7.54 3.47 1.43
C THR A 101 -6.92 4.70 0.81
N ILE A 102 -6.87 5.81 1.57
CA ILE A 102 -6.34 7.10 1.14
C ILE A 102 -5.21 7.49 2.10
N PRO A 103 -3.94 7.23 1.72
CA PRO A 103 -2.81 7.65 2.53
C PRO A 103 -2.56 9.16 2.34
N LEU A 104 -2.73 9.96 3.41
CA LEU A 104 -2.44 11.40 3.42
C LEU A 104 -0.94 11.69 3.57
N THR A 105 -0.18 10.70 3.98
CA THR A 105 1.28 10.69 4.06
C THR A 105 1.82 9.51 3.25
N GLY A 106 3.12 9.47 2.98
CA GLY A 106 3.76 8.45 2.13
C GLY A 106 4.89 7.71 2.82
N ARG A 107 4.65 7.08 3.99
CA ARG A 107 5.68 6.29 4.68
C ARG A 107 5.79 4.90 4.07
N GLN A 108 6.97 4.30 4.21
CA GLN A 108 7.19 2.93 3.76
C GLN A 108 6.17 1.98 4.42
N HIS A 109 5.53 1.10 3.64
CA HIS A 109 4.53 0.12 4.07
C HIS A 109 3.32 0.72 4.83
N GLN A 110 3.07 2.04 4.72
CA GLN A 110 2.12 2.75 5.58
C GLN A 110 0.75 2.08 5.68
N ILE A 111 0.12 1.78 4.53
CA ILE A 111 -1.22 1.15 4.50
C ILE A 111 -1.20 -0.20 5.19
N ARG A 112 -0.15 -1.00 4.94
CA ARG A 112 0.02 -2.35 5.48
C ARG A 112 0.18 -2.31 7.00
N VAL A 113 1.07 -1.44 7.51
CA VAL A 113 1.31 -1.27 8.95
C VAL A 113 0.08 -0.75 9.66
N HIS A 114 -0.60 0.25 9.10
CA HIS A 114 -1.80 0.83 9.72
C HIS A 114 -2.93 -0.20 9.81
N LEU A 115 -3.22 -0.95 8.75
CA LEU A 115 -4.25 -1.97 8.77
C LEU A 115 -3.92 -3.12 9.72
N ASP A 116 -2.66 -3.57 9.75
CA ASP A 116 -2.20 -4.59 10.69
C ASP A 116 -2.31 -4.11 12.16
N SER A 117 -1.97 -2.85 12.44
CA SER A 117 -2.00 -2.27 13.79
C SER A 117 -3.39 -2.21 14.42
N ILE A 118 -4.44 -2.23 13.60
CA ILE A 118 -5.85 -2.25 14.05
C ILE A 118 -6.49 -3.65 13.93
N GLY A 119 -5.69 -4.70 13.66
CA GLY A 119 -6.15 -6.09 13.58
C GLY A 119 -6.79 -6.49 12.23
N HIS A 120 -6.71 -5.63 11.21
CA HIS A 120 -7.26 -5.87 9.87
C HIS A 120 -6.14 -6.02 8.84
N LYS A 121 -5.28 -7.04 8.99
CA LYS A 121 -4.18 -7.29 8.05
C LYS A 121 -4.67 -7.47 6.62
N ILE A 122 -3.86 -7.05 5.66
CA ILE A 122 -4.17 -7.24 4.24
C ILE A 122 -4.01 -8.72 3.86
N VAL A 123 -4.97 -9.27 3.15
CA VAL A 123 -4.94 -10.63 2.61
C VAL A 123 -3.75 -10.75 1.65
N GLY A 124 -2.99 -11.83 1.76
CA GLY A 124 -1.79 -12.06 0.93
C GLY A 124 -0.53 -11.33 1.42
N ASP A 125 -0.59 -10.60 2.55
CA ASP A 125 0.60 -9.94 3.09
C ASP A 125 1.54 -10.96 3.73
N SER A 126 2.77 -11.02 3.21
CA SER A 126 3.80 -11.96 3.65
C SER A 126 4.76 -11.38 4.71
N LEU A 127 4.53 -10.13 5.14
CA LEU A 127 5.36 -9.47 6.16
C LEU A 127 4.57 -9.10 7.42
N TYR A 128 3.30 -8.66 7.26
CA TYR A 128 2.46 -8.18 8.35
C TYR A 128 1.37 -9.19 8.69
N GLY A 129 1.07 -9.36 9.97
CA GLY A 129 0.09 -10.33 10.46
C GLY A 129 0.46 -11.79 10.24
N VAL A 130 1.75 -12.08 10.05
CA VAL A 130 2.33 -13.42 9.92
C VAL A 130 3.48 -13.61 10.90
N ASP A 131 3.84 -14.88 11.16
CA ASP A 131 5.01 -15.22 11.97
C ASP A 131 6.32 -14.69 11.36
N GLU A 132 7.27 -14.25 12.20
CA GLU A 132 8.53 -13.67 11.73
C GLU A 132 9.41 -14.67 10.96
N ASN A 133 9.38 -15.96 11.33
CA ASN A 133 10.13 -16.97 10.58
C ASN A 133 9.52 -17.18 9.19
N PHE A 134 8.19 -17.08 9.08
CA PHE A 134 7.54 -17.12 7.77
C PHE A 134 7.96 -15.92 6.92
N ALA A 135 7.91 -14.70 7.48
CA ALA A 135 8.31 -13.48 6.79
C ALA A 135 9.80 -13.53 6.34
N ASP A 136 10.69 -14.03 7.19
CA ASP A 136 12.11 -14.21 6.87
C ASP A 136 12.31 -15.21 5.73
N LYS A 137 11.64 -16.36 5.79
CA LYS A 137 11.68 -17.36 4.71
C LYS A 137 11.13 -16.80 3.40
N PHE A 138 10.05 -16.02 3.47
CA PHE A 138 9.48 -15.36 2.29
C PHE A 138 10.49 -14.42 1.63
N LEU A 139 11.13 -13.54 2.40
CA LEU A 139 12.15 -12.61 1.88
C LEU A 139 13.37 -13.33 1.27
N LYS A 140 13.68 -14.52 1.75
CA LYS A 140 14.75 -15.39 1.23
C LYS A 140 14.32 -16.27 0.06
N ASN A 141 13.09 -16.09 -0.47
CA ASN A 141 12.48 -16.92 -1.51
C ASN A 141 12.45 -18.43 -1.14
N LYS A 142 12.18 -18.74 0.13
CA LYS A 142 12.13 -20.11 0.67
C LYS A 142 10.71 -20.57 1.03
N ILE A 143 9.68 -19.85 0.54
CA ILE A 143 8.28 -20.19 0.72
C ILE A 143 7.72 -20.68 -0.60
N SER A 144 7.02 -21.82 -0.59
CA SER A 144 6.28 -22.29 -1.75
C SER A 144 5.03 -21.42 -1.99
N LYS A 145 4.50 -21.47 -3.21
CA LYS A 145 3.24 -20.78 -3.53
C LYS A 145 2.08 -21.33 -2.69
N GLU A 146 2.08 -22.63 -2.42
CA GLU A 146 1.06 -23.31 -1.61
C GLU A 146 1.15 -22.85 -0.14
N ASP A 147 2.34 -22.86 0.46
CA ASP A 147 2.54 -22.37 1.83
C ASP A 147 2.13 -20.90 1.98
N ARG A 148 2.43 -20.09 0.96
CA ARG A 148 1.99 -18.69 0.95
C ARG A 148 0.46 -18.59 1.01
N ILE A 149 -0.25 -19.32 0.16
CA ILE A 149 -1.72 -19.33 0.15
C ILE A 149 -2.27 -19.81 1.50
N ASN A 150 -1.72 -20.88 2.05
CA ASN A 150 -2.18 -21.45 3.32
C ASN A 150 -2.05 -20.46 4.48
N VAL A 151 -0.97 -19.67 4.52
CA VAL A 151 -0.71 -18.71 5.62
C VAL A 151 -1.39 -17.36 5.38
N THR A 152 -1.36 -16.87 4.14
CA THR A 152 -1.78 -15.49 3.83
C THR A 152 -3.12 -15.40 3.08
N LYS A 153 -3.72 -16.55 2.74
CA LYS A 153 -5.00 -16.70 2.01
C LYS A 153 -4.96 -16.23 0.55
N ALA A 154 -3.81 -15.81 0.01
CA ALA A 154 -3.70 -15.40 -1.38
C ALA A 154 -2.30 -15.64 -1.96
N THR A 155 -2.21 -15.63 -3.29
CA THR A 155 -0.95 -15.81 -4.03
C THR A 155 -0.11 -14.54 -4.10
N ARG A 156 -0.69 -13.38 -3.79
CA ARG A 156 -0.06 -12.06 -3.82
C ARG A 156 -0.64 -11.15 -2.75
N LEU A 157 0.02 -10.05 -2.47
CA LEU A 157 -0.52 -8.98 -1.64
C LEU A 157 -1.77 -8.39 -2.31
N MET A 158 -2.90 -8.41 -1.60
CA MET A 158 -4.18 -7.86 -2.07
C MET A 158 -4.26 -6.36 -1.76
N LEU A 159 -3.27 -5.62 -2.28
CA LEU A 159 -3.17 -4.16 -2.22
C LEU A 159 -2.87 -3.62 -3.62
N GLN A 160 -3.65 -2.64 -4.05
CA GLN A 160 -3.56 -2.08 -5.40
C GLN A 160 -3.65 -0.57 -5.38
N ALA A 161 -2.70 0.11 -6.03
CA ALA A 161 -2.80 1.52 -6.37
C ALA A 161 -3.87 1.68 -7.46
N ASP A 162 -5.10 2.07 -7.04
CA ASP A 162 -6.29 2.00 -7.89
C ASP A 162 -6.59 3.32 -8.60
N PHE A 163 -6.28 4.44 -7.96
CA PHE A 163 -6.59 5.77 -8.49
C PHE A 163 -5.43 6.74 -8.27
N LEU A 164 -5.17 7.57 -9.30
CA LEU A 164 -4.23 8.68 -9.26
C LEU A 164 -4.82 9.88 -9.99
N GLU A 165 -4.88 11.03 -9.31
CA GLU A 165 -5.25 12.32 -9.87
C GLU A 165 -4.17 13.34 -9.57
N PHE A 166 -3.82 14.16 -10.57
CA PHE A 166 -2.88 15.26 -10.43
C PHE A 166 -3.10 16.29 -11.57
N GLU A 167 -2.61 17.50 -11.36
CA GLU A 167 -2.57 18.53 -12.38
C GLU A 167 -1.16 18.61 -12.99
N PHE A 168 -1.09 18.72 -14.30
CA PHE A 168 0.16 18.92 -15.03
C PHE A 168 -0.09 19.88 -16.19
N LEU A 169 0.59 21.03 -16.21
CA LEU A 169 0.45 22.09 -17.20
C LEU A 169 -1.01 22.52 -17.40
N ASP A 170 -1.66 22.90 -16.30
CA ASP A 170 -3.07 23.36 -16.24
C ASP A 170 -4.11 22.32 -16.72
N VAL A 171 -3.70 21.03 -16.84
CA VAL A 171 -4.58 19.93 -17.20
C VAL A 171 -4.67 18.94 -16.06
N ILE A 172 -5.89 18.61 -15.65
CA ILE A 172 -6.17 17.61 -14.63
C ILE A 172 -6.19 16.22 -15.28
N TYR A 173 -5.30 15.35 -14.81
CA TYR A 173 -5.23 13.96 -15.23
C TYR A 173 -5.80 13.05 -14.14
N LYS A 174 -6.71 12.14 -14.53
CA LYS A 174 -7.32 11.13 -13.66
C LYS A 174 -7.15 9.75 -14.25
N PHE A 175 -6.54 8.86 -13.51
CA PHE A 175 -6.33 7.48 -13.91
C PHE A 175 -6.93 6.53 -12.90
N SER A 176 -7.62 5.51 -13.38
CA SER A 176 -8.10 4.39 -12.56
C SER A 176 -7.56 3.08 -13.12
N SER A 177 -7.17 2.17 -12.23
CA SER A 177 -6.75 0.84 -12.63
C SER A 177 -7.92 0.07 -13.24
N LYS A 178 -7.68 -0.60 -14.36
CA LYS A 178 -8.64 -1.53 -14.97
C LYS A 178 -8.55 -2.95 -14.37
N GLN A 179 -7.48 -3.21 -13.64
CA GLN A 179 -7.27 -4.50 -13.00
C GLN A 179 -8.16 -4.60 -11.76
N LYS A 180 -8.83 -5.74 -11.60
CA LYS A 180 -9.56 -6.06 -10.36
C LYS A 180 -8.59 -6.60 -9.30
N LEU A 181 -8.87 -6.27 -8.07
CA LEU A 181 -8.13 -6.78 -6.91
C LEU A 181 -8.39 -8.28 -6.71
#